data_86c58a9c9c97eadedcc73d2a761f74d1
#
_entry.id   86c58a9c9c97eadedcc73d2a761f74d1
#
_cell.length_a   1.000
_cell.length_b   1.000
_cell.length_c   1.000
_cell.angle_alpha   90.00
_cell.angle_beta   90.00
_cell.angle_gamma   90.00
#
_symmetry.space_group_name_H-M   'P 1'
#
loop_
_entity.id
_entity.type
_entity.pdbx_description
1 polymer ?
#
loop_
_entity_poly.entity_id
_entity_poly.type
_entity_poly.pdbx_seq_one_letter_code
_entity_poly.pdbx_strand_id
1 'polypeptide(L)'
;MAKKAKTNNTNATNNDKTLESWIWDAACSIRGAQDAPKYKDFILPLVFTKRLCDVFDDEVNRIAEGVGSRAKAFKLVAIDQKLVRFYLPLEPDNPDEPVWSIIRKLSDRIGEQLTTRLREIAKANPVLEGIIDRIDFNATTHGQRDIDDDRLSNLIEKISEKRLGLKDVEPDIIGRSYEYLIRKFAEGSGQSAGEFYTPREVGMVMAKIMDPEPGQTIYDPCCGSAGLLIKCELVLEEKMAFRSKQKYAPLQLFGQEYIGSTWAMANMNMIIHDMEGKIEIGDTFRSPKFRDSGKLSTFDRVIANPMWNQNWYTEQDYDNDELGRFPQGAGFPGKQSADWGWVQHMAASLNEIGRVAVVLDTGAASRGSGNAGKNKEKEVRKWFVERDLIEGVIYLPENLFYNTSAPGILLFLNRAKPKEQKERLFLINASMVFAKGDPKNYMTEQGIDRIATAFLNWKEEEKFSRIVEKSDIIKNDYNISPSRYIHTADAEVYRPLGEIIEELDILKAEAGETNTKLRAVLKKLGV
;
A
#
# COMPACT_ATOMS: atom_id res chain seq x y z
N MET A 1 -16.42 -20.43 -52.87
CA MET A 1 -15.81 -21.56 -52.14
C MET A 1 -14.69 -21.01 -51.25
N ALA A 2 -14.97 -20.78 -49.98
CA ALA A 2 -14.01 -20.24 -49.00
C ALA A 2 -13.51 -21.38 -48.10
N LYS A 3 -12.21 -21.63 -48.14
CA LYS A 3 -11.55 -22.62 -47.28
C LYS A 3 -11.48 -22.11 -45.84
N LYS A 4 -12.15 -22.82 -44.93
CA LYS A 4 -11.96 -22.66 -43.46
C LYS A 4 -10.55 -23.13 -43.07
N ALA A 5 -9.77 -22.25 -42.51
CA ALA A 5 -8.56 -22.60 -41.81
C ALA A 5 -8.93 -23.26 -40.46
N LYS A 6 -8.46 -24.49 -40.26
CA LYS A 6 -8.53 -25.19 -38.98
C LYS A 6 -7.43 -24.64 -38.09
N THR A 7 -7.81 -23.94 -37.01
CA THR A 7 -6.94 -23.66 -35.87
C THR A 7 -6.75 -24.96 -35.08
N ASN A 8 -5.54 -25.46 -35.08
CA ASN A 8 -5.13 -26.56 -34.22
C ASN A 8 -5.09 -26.06 -32.77
N ASN A 9 -6.06 -26.49 -32.00
CA ASN A 9 -6.05 -26.44 -30.56
C ASN A 9 -5.13 -27.57 -30.06
N THR A 10 -3.86 -27.30 -29.80
CA THR A 10 -3.00 -28.21 -29.06
C THR A 10 -3.33 -28.09 -27.59
N ASN A 11 -3.89 -29.16 -27.05
CA ASN A 11 -4.11 -29.39 -25.62
C ASN A 11 -2.82 -29.15 -24.84
N ALA A 12 -2.77 -28.05 -24.10
CA ALA A 12 -1.81 -27.85 -23.00
C ALA A 12 -2.47 -28.43 -21.74
N THR A 13 -2.26 -29.70 -21.49
CA THR A 13 -2.39 -30.31 -20.17
C THR A 13 -1.07 -30.01 -19.44
N ASN A 14 -1.02 -28.92 -18.73
CA ASN A 14 -0.16 -28.79 -17.55
C ASN A 14 -0.74 -27.68 -16.67
N ASN A 15 -1.06 -28.07 -15.46
CA ASN A 15 -1.50 -27.26 -14.34
C ASN A 15 -0.30 -26.39 -13.85
N ASP A 16 0.23 -25.47 -14.67
CA ASP A 16 1.22 -24.49 -14.24
C ASP A 16 0.51 -23.47 -13.38
N LYS A 17 0.60 -23.69 -12.05
CA LYS A 17 0.17 -22.71 -11.06
C LYS A 17 0.85 -21.38 -11.37
N THR A 18 0.07 -20.29 -11.29
CA THR A 18 0.65 -18.94 -11.38
C THR A 18 1.76 -18.77 -10.34
N LEU A 19 2.69 -17.86 -10.57
CA LEU A 19 3.79 -17.63 -9.64
C LEU A 19 3.26 -17.21 -8.25
N GLU A 20 2.20 -16.40 -8.24
CA GLU A 20 1.51 -16.00 -7.00
C GLU A 20 0.95 -17.20 -6.23
N SER A 21 0.30 -18.14 -6.92
CA SER A 21 -0.26 -19.34 -6.29
C SER A 21 0.84 -20.25 -5.74
N TRP A 22 1.94 -20.41 -6.50
CA TRP A 22 3.06 -21.23 -6.06
C TRP A 22 3.76 -20.64 -4.83
N ILE A 23 4.04 -19.33 -4.81
CA ILE A 23 4.73 -18.67 -3.69
C ILE A 23 3.86 -18.70 -2.42
N TRP A 24 2.53 -18.63 -2.59
CA TRP A 24 1.59 -18.79 -1.49
C TRP A 24 1.53 -20.21 -0.97
N ASP A 25 1.56 -21.22 -1.84
CA ASP A 25 1.64 -22.63 -1.44
C ASP A 25 2.94 -22.92 -0.70
N ALA A 26 4.07 -22.33 -1.14
CA ALA A 26 5.32 -22.40 -0.42
C ALA A 26 5.20 -21.79 0.98
N ALA A 27 4.62 -20.62 1.10
CA ALA A 27 4.34 -20.00 2.40
C ALA A 27 3.42 -20.87 3.28
N CYS A 28 2.44 -21.53 2.66
CA CYS A 28 1.53 -22.45 3.37
C CYS A 28 2.18 -23.76 3.80
N SER A 29 3.32 -24.15 3.23
CA SER A 29 4.02 -25.41 3.61
C SER A 29 4.52 -25.43 5.06
N ILE A 30 4.69 -24.27 5.67
CA ILE A 30 5.03 -24.13 7.09
C ILE A 30 3.81 -24.39 8.00
N ARG A 31 2.61 -24.47 7.44
CA ARG A 31 1.37 -24.66 8.20
C ARG A 31 1.31 -26.02 8.91
N GLY A 32 1.89 -26.11 10.08
CA GLY A 32 1.28 -26.97 11.09
C GLY A 32 0.10 -26.30 11.78
N ALA A 33 -0.68 -25.41 11.18
CA ALA A 33 -1.90 -24.73 11.54
C ALA A 33 -1.84 -23.19 11.57
N GLN A 34 -2.85 -22.55 11.06
CA GLN A 34 -3.50 -21.26 11.40
C GLN A 34 -2.69 -19.94 11.36
N ASP A 35 -1.35 -19.90 11.26
CA ASP A 35 -0.60 -18.67 11.52
C ASP A 35 0.46 -18.30 10.43
N ALA A 36 0.16 -18.50 9.14
CA ALA A 36 1.09 -18.05 8.07
C ALA A 36 1.55 -16.58 8.24
N PRO A 37 0.72 -15.63 8.75
CA PRO A 37 1.18 -14.28 9.04
C PRO A 37 2.29 -14.16 10.08
N LYS A 38 2.36 -15.07 11.04
CA LYS A 38 3.43 -15.09 12.05
C LYS A 38 4.80 -15.41 11.45
N TYR A 39 4.81 -16.13 10.31
CA TYR A 39 6.05 -16.54 9.66
C TYR A 39 6.47 -15.62 8.50
N LYS A 40 5.75 -14.50 8.28
CA LYS A 40 6.10 -13.55 7.21
C LYS A 40 7.55 -13.10 7.28
N ASP A 41 8.03 -12.85 8.50
CA ASP A 41 9.39 -12.36 8.76
C ASP A 41 10.47 -13.41 8.44
N PHE A 42 10.10 -14.68 8.26
CA PHE A 42 10.99 -15.77 7.78
C PHE A 42 10.79 -16.06 6.29
N ILE A 43 9.54 -16.04 5.81
CA ILE A 43 9.18 -16.41 4.44
C ILE A 43 9.66 -15.37 3.43
N LEU A 44 9.35 -14.10 3.68
CA LEU A 44 9.68 -13.00 2.76
C LEU A 44 11.20 -12.91 2.51
N PRO A 45 12.06 -12.92 3.54
CA PRO A 45 13.50 -12.91 3.34
C PRO A 45 14.04 -14.15 2.65
N LEU A 46 13.44 -15.31 2.89
CA LEU A 46 13.90 -16.55 2.24
C LEU A 46 13.57 -16.56 0.75
N VAL A 47 12.37 -16.09 0.36
CA VAL A 47 11.99 -15.88 -1.05
C VAL A 47 12.90 -14.84 -1.70
N PHE A 48 13.19 -13.75 -1.00
CA PHE A 48 14.13 -12.73 -1.47
C PHE A 48 15.54 -13.31 -1.66
N THR A 49 16.05 -14.09 -0.70
CA THR A 49 17.35 -14.75 -0.79
C THR A 49 17.40 -15.73 -1.98
N LYS A 50 16.30 -16.47 -2.21
CA LYS A 50 16.18 -17.34 -3.40
C LYS A 50 16.34 -16.54 -4.69
N ARG A 51 15.67 -15.40 -4.80
CA ARG A 51 15.81 -14.48 -5.95
C ARG A 51 17.25 -14.01 -6.11
N LEU A 52 17.90 -13.59 -5.01
CA LEU A 52 19.32 -13.18 -5.05
C LEU A 52 20.23 -14.30 -5.56
N CYS A 53 20.05 -15.53 -5.07
CA CYS A 53 20.86 -16.69 -5.50
C CYS A 53 20.66 -16.98 -6.99
N ASP A 54 19.43 -16.98 -7.48
CA ASP A 54 19.12 -17.30 -8.86
C ASP A 54 19.60 -16.21 -9.84
N VAL A 55 19.50 -14.93 -9.44
CA VAL A 55 20.05 -13.80 -10.22
C VAL A 55 21.56 -13.85 -10.25
N PHE A 56 22.21 -14.10 -9.11
CA PHE A 56 23.66 -14.25 -9.04
C PHE A 56 24.15 -15.41 -9.92
N ASP A 57 23.45 -16.55 -9.93
CA ASP A 57 23.72 -17.67 -10.83
C ASP A 57 23.69 -17.26 -12.31
N ASP A 58 22.67 -16.48 -12.70
CA ASP A 58 22.54 -15.99 -14.08
C ASP A 58 23.70 -15.06 -14.46
N GLU A 59 24.13 -14.20 -13.54
CA GLU A 59 25.26 -13.30 -13.74
C GLU A 59 26.59 -14.06 -13.82
N VAL A 60 26.82 -15.06 -12.94
CA VAL A 60 27.97 -15.95 -12.99
C VAL A 60 28.00 -16.75 -14.30
N ASN A 61 26.84 -17.25 -14.77
CA ASN A 61 26.73 -17.95 -16.05
C ASN A 61 27.12 -17.05 -17.23
N ARG A 62 26.63 -15.80 -17.25
CA ARG A 62 26.99 -14.80 -18.27
C ARG A 62 28.51 -14.55 -18.30
N ILE A 63 29.16 -14.42 -17.13
CA ILE A 63 30.59 -14.24 -17.01
C ILE A 63 31.32 -15.50 -17.49
N ALA A 64 30.82 -16.69 -17.13
CA ALA A 64 31.39 -17.98 -17.50
C ALA A 64 31.46 -18.19 -19.03
N GLU A 65 30.47 -17.67 -19.79
CA GLU A 65 30.50 -17.66 -21.26
C GLU A 65 31.74 -16.94 -21.80
N GLY A 66 32.19 -15.87 -21.14
CA GLY A 66 33.40 -15.12 -21.52
C GLY A 66 34.73 -15.75 -21.05
N VAL A 67 34.76 -16.41 -19.88
CA VAL A 67 35.99 -16.94 -19.27
C VAL A 67 36.13 -18.45 -19.39
N GLY A 68 35.12 -19.12 -19.97
CA GLY A 68 35.16 -20.53 -20.36
C GLY A 68 34.73 -21.54 -19.29
N SER A 69 34.47 -21.14 -18.03
CA SER A 69 33.89 -22.03 -17.01
C SER A 69 33.31 -21.25 -15.82
N ARG A 70 32.32 -21.84 -15.12
CA ARG A 70 31.76 -21.28 -13.90
C ARG A 70 32.76 -21.15 -12.77
N ALA A 71 33.66 -22.14 -12.60
CA ALA A 71 34.73 -22.08 -11.61
C ALA A 71 35.69 -20.88 -11.80
N LYS A 72 36.01 -20.50 -13.06
CA LYS A 72 36.75 -19.28 -13.34
C LYS A 72 35.93 -18.02 -13.08
N ALA A 73 34.64 -18.06 -13.41
CA ALA A 73 33.74 -16.94 -13.16
C ALA A 73 33.59 -16.65 -11.65
N PHE A 74 33.41 -17.66 -10.80
CA PHE A 74 33.38 -17.49 -9.33
C PHE A 74 34.67 -16.86 -8.80
N LYS A 75 35.85 -17.31 -9.25
CA LYS A 75 37.11 -16.70 -8.86
C LYS A 75 37.22 -15.25 -9.29
N LEU A 76 36.76 -14.92 -10.50
CA LEU A 76 36.80 -13.56 -11.02
C LEU A 76 35.86 -12.64 -10.23
N VAL A 77 34.66 -13.08 -9.95
CA VAL A 77 33.65 -12.32 -9.17
C VAL A 77 34.11 -12.13 -7.71
N ALA A 78 34.80 -13.10 -7.12
CA ALA A 78 35.41 -12.99 -5.79
C ALA A 78 36.51 -11.91 -5.73
N ILE A 79 37.26 -11.68 -6.84
CA ILE A 79 38.30 -10.66 -6.96
C ILE A 79 37.65 -9.28 -7.25
N ASP A 80 36.68 -9.23 -8.17
CA ASP A 80 35.98 -8.00 -8.54
C ASP A 80 34.46 -8.18 -8.40
N GLN A 81 33.96 -7.86 -7.21
CA GLN A 81 32.54 -7.99 -6.86
C GLN A 81 31.61 -7.06 -7.66
N LYS A 82 32.15 -6.03 -8.34
CA LYS A 82 31.37 -5.11 -9.18
C LYS A 82 30.89 -5.73 -10.49
N LEU A 83 31.36 -6.92 -10.83
CA LEU A 83 30.91 -7.68 -12.01
C LEU A 83 29.49 -8.23 -11.87
N VAL A 84 28.97 -8.26 -10.66
CA VAL A 84 27.62 -8.72 -10.30
C VAL A 84 26.90 -7.64 -9.49
N ARG A 85 25.57 -7.64 -9.55
CA ARG A 85 24.74 -6.68 -8.81
C ARG A 85 24.86 -6.87 -7.29
N PHE A 86 24.78 -8.13 -6.85
CA PHE A 86 24.96 -8.54 -5.46
C PHE A 86 25.96 -9.67 -5.40
N TYR A 87 27.05 -9.48 -4.70
CA TYR A 87 28.02 -10.55 -4.50
C TYR A 87 27.55 -11.50 -3.40
N LEU A 88 27.39 -12.76 -3.74
CA LEU A 88 27.08 -13.80 -2.77
C LEU A 88 28.36 -14.60 -2.47
N PRO A 89 28.88 -14.62 -1.23
CA PRO A 89 30.04 -15.44 -0.84
C PRO A 89 29.60 -16.90 -0.69
N LEU A 90 28.96 -17.44 -1.72
CA LEU A 90 28.43 -18.79 -1.81
C LEU A 90 28.94 -19.43 -3.08
N GLU A 91 29.85 -20.39 -2.94
CA GLU A 91 30.37 -21.20 -4.05
C GLU A 91 30.02 -22.67 -3.79
N PRO A 92 29.23 -23.32 -4.67
CA PRO A 92 28.95 -24.76 -4.52
C PRO A 92 30.22 -25.61 -4.67
N ASP A 93 30.29 -26.72 -3.94
CA ASP A 93 31.41 -27.69 -4.07
C ASP A 93 31.60 -28.14 -5.52
N ASN A 94 30.51 -28.35 -6.23
CA ASN A 94 30.47 -28.50 -7.67
C ASN A 94 30.06 -27.16 -8.31
N PRO A 95 30.96 -26.43 -8.99
CA PRO A 95 30.64 -25.11 -9.59
C PRO A 95 29.51 -25.13 -10.63
N ASP A 96 29.15 -26.29 -11.16
CA ASP A 96 28.06 -26.43 -12.13
C ASP A 96 26.68 -26.53 -11.47
N GLU A 97 26.64 -26.72 -10.15
CA GLU A 97 25.38 -26.68 -9.40
C GLU A 97 24.87 -25.22 -9.17
N PRO A 98 23.55 -25.04 -9.05
CA PRO A 98 22.99 -23.73 -8.65
C PRO A 98 23.51 -23.30 -7.26
N VAL A 99 23.76 -22.01 -7.08
CA VAL A 99 24.20 -21.45 -5.77
C VAL A 99 23.18 -21.74 -4.66
N TRP A 100 21.88 -21.71 -4.98
CA TRP A 100 20.83 -22.10 -4.05
C TRP A 100 20.97 -23.53 -3.49
N SER A 101 21.72 -24.44 -4.17
CA SER A 101 21.93 -25.79 -3.68
C SER A 101 22.65 -25.84 -2.34
N ILE A 102 23.44 -24.81 -2.00
CA ILE A 102 24.12 -24.69 -0.70
C ILE A 102 23.08 -24.56 0.43
N ILE A 103 22.02 -23.77 0.22
CA ILE A 103 20.95 -23.61 1.20
C ILE A 103 20.07 -24.86 1.22
N ARG A 104 19.76 -25.43 0.06
CA ARG A 104 18.90 -26.61 -0.05
C ARG A 104 19.53 -27.87 0.60
N LYS A 105 20.83 -27.99 0.61
CA LYS A 105 21.57 -29.13 1.19
C LYS A 105 21.77 -29.05 2.70
N LEU A 106 21.30 -27.97 3.36
CA LEU A 106 21.37 -27.88 4.82
C LEU A 106 20.49 -28.98 5.46
N SER A 107 21.09 -29.78 6.36
CA SER A 107 20.42 -30.95 6.96
C SER A 107 20.43 -30.95 8.47
N ASP A 108 21.30 -30.16 9.12
CA ASP A 108 21.37 -30.00 10.56
C ASP A 108 21.48 -28.53 10.93
N ARG A 109 20.96 -28.12 12.09
CA ARG A 109 20.98 -26.73 12.58
C ARG A 109 20.67 -25.71 11.48
N ILE A 110 19.62 -26.03 10.70
CA ILE A 110 19.28 -25.28 9.47
C ILE A 110 19.11 -23.79 9.77
N GLY A 111 18.38 -23.45 10.86
CA GLY A 111 18.17 -22.04 11.24
C GLY A 111 19.46 -21.30 11.56
N GLU A 112 20.41 -21.92 12.27
CA GLU A 112 21.72 -21.33 12.61
C GLU A 112 22.56 -21.11 11.36
N GLN A 113 22.69 -22.14 10.52
CA GLN A 113 23.46 -22.07 9.29
C GLN A 113 22.89 -21.06 8.31
N LEU A 114 21.55 -21.03 8.13
CA LEU A 114 20.87 -20.07 7.27
C LEU A 114 21.11 -18.63 7.75
N THR A 115 20.95 -18.37 9.05
CA THR A 115 21.23 -17.06 9.66
C THR A 115 22.67 -16.61 9.38
N THR A 116 23.64 -17.54 9.52
CA THR A 116 25.06 -17.25 9.25
C THR A 116 25.27 -16.87 7.78
N ARG A 117 24.70 -17.63 6.83
CA ARG A 117 24.82 -17.33 5.39
C ARG A 117 24.22 -15.97 5.03
N LEU A 118 23.05 -15.61 5.59
CA LEU A 118 22.43 -14.31 5.33
C LEU A 118 23.29 -13.16 5.86
N ARG A 119 23.91 -13.33 7.03
CA ARG A 119 24.85 -12.33 7.58
C ARG A 119 26.11 -12.18 6.72
N GLU A 120 26.63 -13.28 6.18
CA GLU A 120 27.75 -13.25 5.23
C GLU A 120 27.38 -12.49 3.94
N ILE A 121 26.20 -12.75 3.38
CA ILE A 121 25.69 -12.04 2.20
C ILE A 121 25.51 -10.54 2.48
N ALA A 122 24.90 -10.17 3.60
CA ALA A 122 24.71 -8.77 3.97
C ALA A 122 26.05 -8.04 4.16
N LYS A 123 27.00 -8.67 4.85
CA LYS A 123 28.35 -8.12 5.05
C LYS A 123 29.10 -7.85 3.74
N ALA A 124 28.87 -8.68 2.72
CA ALA A 124 29.45 -8.51 1.40
C ALA A 124 28.72 -7.43 0.54
N ASN A 125 27.53 -7.03 0.94
CA ASN A 125 26.69 -6.07 0.20
C ASN A 125 26.14 -5.00 1.13
N PRO A 126 26.78 -3.83 1.27
CA PRO A 126 26.36 -2.78 2.21
C PRO A 126 24.88 -2.35 2.04
N VAL A 127 24.33 -2.45 0.83
CA VAL A 127 22.91 -2.13 0.56
C VAL A 127 21.94 -3.14 1.18
N LEU A 128 22.40 -4.35 1.53
CA LEU A 128 21.61 -5.40 2.17
C LEU A 128 21.80 -5.43 3.70
N GLU A 129 22.74 -4.62 4.22
CA GLU A 129 23.02 -4.54 5.66
C GLU A 129 21.81 -3.96 6.42
N GLY A 130 21.44 -4.61 7.52
CA GLY A 130 20.26 -4.27 8.28
C GLY A 130 18.94 -4.74 7.65
N ILE A 131 18.98 -5.34 6.45
CA ILE A 131 17.78 -5.84 5.74
C ILE A 131 17.62 -7.35 5.96
N ILE A 132 18.56 -8.17 5.47
CA ILE A 132 18.46 -9.62 5.54
C ILE A 132 19.14 -10.22 6.77
N ASP A 133 20.14 -9.56 7.32
CA ASP A 133 20.93 -9.98 8.49
C ASP A 133 20.22 -9.72 9.84
N ARG A 134 19.11 -8.99 9.85
CA ARG A 134 18.25 -8.80 11.03
C ARG A 134 17.50 -10.06 11.41
N ILE A 135 17.36 -10.99 10.48
CA ILE A 135 16.54 -12.17 10.66
C ILE A 135 17.39 -13.25 11.31
N ASP A 136 16.91 -13.74 12.42
CA ASP A 136 17.50 -14.89 13.10
C ASP A 136 16.56 -16.10 12.98
N PHE A 137 16.88 -16.98 12.05
CA PHE A 137 16.13 -18.23 11.86
C PHE A 137 16.32 -19.23 13.02
N ASN A 138 17.21 -18.91 13.96
CA ASN A 138 17.43 -19.67 15.18
C ASN A 138 16.82 -19.01 16.42
N ALA A 139 16.07 -17.93 16.23
CA ALA A 139 15.42 -17.20 17.32
C ALA A 139 14.50 -18.08 18.15
N THR A 140 14.44 -17.77 19.45
CA THR A 140 13.61 -18.47 20.42
C THR A 140 12.76 -17.50 21.20
N THR A 141 11.47 -17.80 21.36
CA THR A 141 10.56 -17.07 22.22
C THR A 141 10.08 -18.01 23.34
N HIS A 142 10.21 -17.57 24.58
CA HIS A 142 9.90 -18.40 25.77
C HIS A 142 10.59 -19.77 25.79
N GLY A 143 11.82 -19.86 25.24
CA GLY A 143 12.61 -21.11 25.21
C GLY A 143 12.22 -22.10 24.10
N GLN A 144 11.28 -21.73 23.24
CA GLN A 144 10.91 -22.50 22.04
C GLN A 144 11.38 -21.78 20.77
N ARG A 145 11.84 -22.55 19.79
CA ARG A 145 12.21 -22.04 18.47
C ARG A 145 10.97 -21.41 17.82
N ASP A 146 11.12 -20.20 17.27
CA ASP A 146 10.06 -19.51 16.56
C ASP A 146 9.70 -20.24 15.27
N ILE A 147 10.69 -20.85 14.63
CA ILE A 147 10.53 -21.80 13.52
C ILE A 147 11.49 -22.97 13.69
N ASP A 148 10.99 -24.19 13.62
CA ASP A 148 11.84 -25.40 13.71
C ASP A 148 12.50 -25.74 12.37
N ASP A 149 13.54 -26.58 12.42
CA ASP A 149 14.33 -26.96 11.26
C ASP A 149 13.52 -27.79 10.25
N ASP A 150 12.53 -28.59 10.70
CA ASP A 150 11.68 -29.35 9.79
C ASP A 150 10.79 -28.42 8.93
N ARG A 151 10.25 -27.39 9.53
CA ARG A 151 9.47 -26.35 8.80
C ARG A 151 10.35 -25.56 7.87
N LEU A 152 11.55 -25.18 8.29
CA LEU A 152 12.52 -24.50 7.42
C LEU A 152 12.90 -25.38 6.22
N SER A 153 13.20 -26.67 6.45
CA SER A 153 13.49 -27.62 5.39
C SER A 153 12.34 -27.74 4.38
N ASN A 154 11.11 -27.88 4.87
CA ASN A 154 9.92 -27.95 4.01
C ASN A 154 9.75 -26.68 3.18
N LEU A 155 9.96 -25.50 3.78
CA LEU A 155 9.87 -24.22 3.08
C LEU A 155 10.98 -24.10 2.01
N ILE A 156 12.22 -24.44 2.35
CA ILE A 156 13.35 -24.42 1.42
C ILE A 156 13.07 -25.35 0.23
N GLU A 157 12.58 -26.57 0.47
CA GLU A 157 12.23 -27.52 -0.60
C GLU A 157 11.13 -26.96 -1.51
N LYS A 158 10.08 -26.37 -0.94
CA LYS A 158 9.00 -25.75 -1.73
C LYS A 158 9.48 -24.57 -2.57
N ILE A 159 10.31 -23.70 -2.00
CA ILE A 159 10.91 -22.58 -2.72
C ILE A 159 11.88 -23.08 -3.81
N SER A 160 12.46 -24.25 -3.64
CA SER A 160 13.40 -24.86 -4.61
C SER A 160 12.72 -25.41 -5.88
N GLU A 161 11.39 -25.59 -5.87
CA GLU A 161 10.65 -26.13 -7.02
C GLU A 161 10.71 -25.24 -8.27
N LYS A 162 10.90 -23.91 -8.10
CA LYS A 162 10.98 -22.95 -9.20
C LYS A 162 12.26 -22.11 -9.12
N ARG A 163 12.82 -21.77 -10.27
CA ARG A 163 13.84 -20.73 -10.37
C ARG A 163 13.19 -19.35 -10.45
N LEU A 164 13.87 -18.38 -9.86
CA LEU A 164 13.47 -16.97 -9.84
C LEU A 164 14.55 -16.07 -10.46
N GLY A 165 15.32 -16.58 -11.43
CA GLY A 165 16.38 -15.85 -12.12
C GLY A 165 15.87 -14.83 -13.15
N LEU A 166 16.79 -14.10 -13.76
CA LEU A 166 16.49 -13.02 -14.72
C LEU A 166 15.80 -13.53 -16.00
N LYS A 167 16.14 -14.78 -16.40
CA LYS A 167 15.55 -15.42 -17.59
C LYS A 167 14.30 -16.23 -17.28
N ASP A 168 14.05 -16.53 -16.01
CA ASP A 168 12.94 -17.38 -15.57
C ASP A 168 11.70 -16.56 -15.25
N VAL A 169 11.88 -15.38 -14.63
CA VAL A 169 10.80 -14.51 -14.19
C VAL A 169 11.18 -13.05 -14.41
N GLU A 170 10.35 -12.33 -15.16
CA GLU A 170 10.52 -10.88 -15.32
C GLU A 170 10.41 -10.14 -13.99
N PRO A 171 11.15 -9.03 -13.78
CA PRO A 171 11.12 -8.25 -12.53
C PRO A 171 9.70 -7.84 -12.11
N ASP A 172 8.86 -7.43 -13.05
CA ASP A 172 7.46 -7.06 -12.79
C ASP A 172 6.62 -8.25 -12.27
N ILE A 173 6.84 -9.46 -12.81
CA ILE A 173 6.09 -10.65 -12.38
C ILE A 173 6.51 -11.09 -10.98
N ILE A 174 7.81 -11.11 -10.67
CA ILE A 174 8.28 -11.47 -9.33
C ILE A 174 7.88 -10.40 -8.31
N GLY A 175 7.96 -9.12 -8.68
CA GLY A 175 7.52 -8.02 -7.82
C GLY A 175 6.05 -8.13 -7.47
N ARG A 176 5.17 -8.35 -8.44
CA ARG A 176 3.72 -8.57 -8.20
C ARG A 176 3.47 -9.80 -7.33
N SER A 177 4.21 -10.89 -7.53
CA SER A 177 4.06 -12.10 -6.72
C SER A 177 4.51 -11.88 -5.28
N TYR A 178 5.55 -11.06 -5.06
CA TYR A 178 6.00 -10.68 -3.74
C TYR A 178 5.00 -9.75 -3.04
N GLU A 179 4.44 -8.75 -3.74
CA GLU A 179 3.33 -7.93 -3.23
C GLU A 179 2.09 -8.77 -2.90
N TYR A 180 1.77 -9.77 -3.73
CA TYR A 180 0.69 -10.71 -3.45
C TYR A 180 0.91 -11.45 -2.13
N LEU A 181 2.13 -11.91 -1.86
CA LEU A 181 2.49 -12.57 -0.61
C LEU A 181 2.33 -11.61 0.59
N ILE A 182 2.85 -10.39 0.48
CA ILE A 182 2.68 -9.35 1.51
C ILE A 182 1.19 -9.11 1.79
N ARG A 183 0.39 -8.98 0.73
CA ARG A 183 -1.07 -8.82 0.84
C ARG A 183 -1.72 -9.97 1.58
N LYS A 184 -1.39 -11.22 1.21
CA LYS A 184 -1.94 -12.42 1.86
C LYS A 184 -1.62 -12.49 3.36
N PHE A 185 -0.44 -12.04 3.75
CA PHE A 185 -0.09 -11.92 5.16
C PHE A 185 -0.90 -10.83 5.87
N ALA A 186 -1.12 -9.69 5.22
CA ALA A 186 -1.95 -8.62 5.75
C ALA A 186 -3.42 -9.06 5.92
N GLU A 187 -3.98 -9.82 4.96
CA GLU A 187 -5.33 -10.40 5.05
C GLU A 187 -5.49 -11.33 6.28
N GLY A 188 -4.45 -12.09 6.62
CA GLY A 188 -4.47 -13.09 7.68
C GLY A 188 -4.09 -12.59 9.08
N SER A 189 -3.48 -11.42 9.22
CA SER A 189 -2.95 -10.92 10.50
C SER A 189 -4.01 -10.28 11.43
N GLY A 190 -5.26 -10.10 10.97
CA GLY A 190 -6.32 -9.50 11.76
C GLY A 190 -6.02 -8.03 12.14
N GLN A 191 -6.72 -7.52 13.18
CA GLN A 191 -6.54 -6.12 13.64
C GLN A 191 -5.24 -5.88 14.42
N SER A 192 -4.36 -6.87 14.53
CA SER A 192 -3.15 -6.79 15.36
C SER A 192 -2.01 -6.14 14.58
N ALA A 193 -1.53 -5.04 15.13
CA ALA A 193 -0.30 -4.36 14.80
C ALA A 193 -0.22 -3.63 13.46
N GLY A 194 -0.70 -2.40 13.40
CA GLY A 194 -0.06 -1.24 12.73
C GLY A 194 0.34 -1.33 11.24
N GLU A 195 0.29 -2.49 10.65
CA GLU A 195 0.68 -2.69 9.25
C GLU A 195 -0.54 -2.52 8.34
N PHE A 196 -0.74 -1.32 7.83
CA PHE A 196 -1.76 -1.04 6.83
C PHE A 196 -1.19 -1.28 5.43
N TYR A 197 -1.58 -2.39 4.81
CA TYR A 197 -1.33 -2.58 3.39
C TYR A 197 -2.34 -1.77 2.58
N THR A 198 -1.86 -0.90 1.71
CA THR A 198 -2.72 -0.14 0.79
C THR A 198 -3.21 -1.06 -0.32
N PRO A 199 -4.52 -1.24 -0.53
CA PRO A 199 -5.02 -1.99 -1.67
C PRO A 199 -4.41 -1.49 -2.98
N ARG A 200 -4.04 -2.44 -3.87
CA ARG A 200 -3.38 -2.11 -5.14
C ARG A 200 -4.13 -1.03 -5.90
N GLU A 201 -5.44 -1.16 -5.98
CA GLU A 201 -6.32 -0.29 -6.74
C GLU A 201 -6.31 1.14 -6.20
N VAL A 202 -6.32 1.28 -4.88
CA VAL A 202 -6.23 2.59 -4.20
C VAL A 202 -4.89 3.25 -4.51
N GLY A 203 -3.80 2.49 -4.39
CA GLY A 203 -2.46 2.98 -4.71
C GLY A 203 -2.32 3.37 -6.19
N MET A 204 -2.92 2.61 -7.11
CA MET A 204 -2.91 2.95 -8.54
C MET A 204 -3.69 4.23 -8.85
N VAL A 205 -4.88 4.43 -8.24
CA VAL A 205 -5.62 5.70 -8.37
C VAL A 205 -4.76 6.87 -7.89
N MET A 206 -4.14 6.74 -6.72
CA MET A 206 -3.27 7.80 -6.17
C MET A 206 -2.09 8.09 -7.11
N ALA A 207 -1.36 7.07 -7.53
CA ALA A 207 -0.18 7.22 -8.40
C ALA A 207 -0.54 7.83 -9.77
N LYS A 208 -1.65 7.39 -10.40
CA LYS A 208 -2.13 7.94 -11.67
C LYS A 208 -2.53 9.43 -11.53
N ILE A 209 -3.18 9.83 -10.43
CA ILE A 209 -3.56 11.24 -10.18
C ILE A 209 -2.32 12.09 -9.85
N MET A 210 -1.34 11.53 -9.15
CA MET A 210 -0.08 12.23 -8.87
C MET A 210 0.73 12.51 -10.14
N ASP A 211 0.48 11.75 -11.19
CA ASP A 211 1.03 11.92 -12.56
C ASP A 211 2.53 12.27 -12.54
N PRO A 212 3.39 11.37 -12.06
CA PRO A 212 4.81 11.67 -11.90
C PRO A 212 5.50 11.87 -13.24
N GLU A 213 6.56 12.71 -13.24
CA GLU A 213 7.41 12.99 -14.40
C GLU A 213 8.85 12.53 -14.16
N PRO A 214 9.62 12.21 -15.20
CA PRO A 214 10.98 11.71 -15.07
C PRO A 214 11.87 12.56 -14.16
N GLY A 215 12.59 11.90 -13.26
CA GLY A 215 13.54 12.51 -12.34
C GLY A 215 12.94 13.23 -11.14
N GLN A 216 11.60 13.24 -11.00
CA GLN A 216 10.94 13.83 -9.83
C GLN A 216 11.23 13.03 -8.54
N THR A 217 11.18 13.74 -7.43
CA THR A 217 11.31 13.19 -6.09
C THR A 217 9.94 12.82 -5.51
N ILE A 218 9.80 11.57 -5.05
CA ILE A 218 8.58 11.05 -4.41
C ILE A 218 8.90 10.67 -2.97
N TYR A 219 8.10 11.12 -2.03
CA TYR A 219 8.28 10.83 -0.60
C TYR A 219 7.03 10.18 0.02
N ASP A 220 7.26 9.13 0.78
CA ASP A 220 6.25 8.49 1.64
C ASP A 220 6.73 8.51 3.10
N PRO A 221 6.11 9.33 3.98
CA PRO A 221 6.53 9.48 5.38
C PRO A 221 6.20 8.28 6.27
N CYS A 222 5.44 7.29 5.79
CA CYS A 222 5.04 6.08 6.51
C CYS A 222 4.87 4.91 5.52
N CYS A 223 5.97 4.62 4.80
CA CYS A 223 5.93 3.90 3.54
C CYS A 223 5.53 2.41 3.62
N GLY A 224 5.43 1.83 4.80
CA GLY A 224 5.08 0.42 4.94
C GLY A 224 6.01 -0.47 4.10
N SER A 225 5.45 -1.22 3.17
CA SER A 225 6.19 -2.07 2.21
C SER A 225 6.73 -1.30 0.99
N ALA A 226 6.72 0.03 0.97
CA ALA A 226 7.05 0.89 -0.16
C ALA A 226 6.12 0.75 -1.39
N GLY A 227 4.96 0.12 -1.22
CA GLY A 227 4.06 -0.17 -2.34
C GLY A 227 3.52 1.06 -3.07
N LEU A 228 3.35 2.21 -2.41
CA LEU A 228 2.93 3.46 -3.05
C LEU A 228 4.07 4.07 -3.87
N LEU A 229 5.31 4.03 -3.38
CA LEU A 229 6.50 4.49 -4.10
C LEU A 229 6.70 3.67 -5.39
N ILE A 230 6.61 2.35 -5.28
CA ILE A 230 6.71 1.42 -6.41
C ILE A 230 5.64 1.73 -7.46
N LYS A 231 4.38 1.95 -7.04
CA LYS A 231 3.29 2.26 -7.98
C LYS A 231 3.49 3.59 -8.73
N CYS A 232 4.14 4.57 -8.10
CA CYS A 232 4.50 5.81 -8.80
C CYS A 232 5.51 5.55 -9.93
N GLU A 233 6.54 4.72 -9.71
CA GLU A 233 7.49 4.34 -10.77
C GLU A 233 6.81 3.54 -11.87
N LEU A 234 5.99 2.53 -11.53
CA LEU A 234 5.25 1.74 -12.52
C LEU A 234 4.32 2.61 -13.40
N VAL A 235 3.67 3.62 -12.82
CA VAL A 235 2.86 4.58 -13.58
C VAL A 235 3.73 5.43 -14.51
N LEU A 236 4.92 5.85 -14.06
CA LEU A 236 5.88 6.55 -14.91
C LEU A 236 6.36 5.65 -16.05
N GLU A 237 6.71 4.40 -15.78
CA GLU A 237 7.13 3.42 -16.79
C GLU A 237 6.04 3.23 -17.86
N GLU A 238 4.79 3.00 -17.44
CA GLU A 238 3.64 2.90 -18.35
C GLU A 238 3.51 4.15 -19.21
N LYS A 239 3.54 5.34 -18.61
CA LYS A 239 3.45 6.63 -19.28
C LYS A 239 4.57 6.83 -20.30
N MET A 240 5.81 6.47 -19.97
CA MET A 240 6.98 6.63 -20.83
C MET A 240 7.00 5.60 -21.96
N ALA A 241 6.50 4.38 -21.75
CA ALA A 241 6.33 3.39 -22.82
C ALA A 241 5.41 3.90 -23.93
N PHE A 242 4.39 4.70 -23.60
CA PHE A 242 3.51 5.34 -24.60
C PHE A 242 4.13 6.58 -25.26
N ARG A 243 4.96 7.38 -24.51
CA ARG A 243 5.49 8.66 -25.01
C ARG A 243 6.70 8.51 -25.95
N SER A 244 7.67 7.67 -25.57
CA SER A 244 8.87 7.46 -26.40
C SER A 244 9.68 6.24 -25.95
N LYS A 245 10.49 5.67 -26.91
CA LYS A 245 11.49 4.65 -26.60
C LYS A 245 12.82 5.24 -26.05
N GLN A 246 12.88 6.54 -25.75
CA GLN A 246 14.09 7.17 -25.22
C GLN A 246 14.26 6.83 -23.73
N LYS A 247 15.51 6.70 -23.32
CA LYS A 247 15.86 6.57 -21.89
C LYS A 247 15.41 7.83 -21.15
N TYR A 248 14.77 7.66 -20.03
CA TYR A 248 14.34 8.71 -19.11
C TYR A 248 14.99 8.50 -17.74
N ALA A 249 15.01 9.54 -16.92
CA ALA A 249 15.47 9.45 -15.55
C ALA A 249 14.38 8.79 -14.69
N PRO A 250 14.68 7.73 -13.93
CA PRO A 250 13.74 7.15 -12.99
C PRO A 250 13.35 8.15 -11.90
N LEU A 251 12.31 7.87 -11.15
CA LEU A 251 11.93 8.64 -9.97
C LEU A 251 13.01 8.50 -8.89
N GLN A 252 13.15 9.54 -8.08
CA GLN A 252 13.94 9.49 -6.87
C GLN A 252 12.99 9.18 -5.70
N LEU A 253 13.06 7.96 -5.18
CA LEU A 253 12.11 7.44 -4.20
C LEU A 253 12.66 7.54 -2.78
N PHE A 254 11.87 8.14 -1.88
CA PHE A 254 12.22 8.35 -0.48
C PHE A 254 11.09 7.82 0.40
N GLY A 255 11.45 7.05 1.43
CA GLY A 255 10.48 6.52 2.37
C GLY A 255 10.98 6.59 3.81
N GLN A 256 10.05 6.70 4.75
CA GLN A 256 10.37 6.51 6.16
C GLN A 256 9.39 5.51 6.77
N GLU A 257 9.91 4.56 7.56
CA GLU A 257 9.12 3.51 8.20
C GLU A 257 9.54 3.35 9.67
N TYR A 258 8.57 3.22 10.54
CA TYR A 258 8.82 3.11 11.99
C TYR A 258 9.23 1.71 12.41
N ILE A 259 8.59 0.67 11.83
CA ILE A 259 8.78 -0.73 12.21
C ILE A 259 9.94 -1.33 11.45
N GLY A 260 10.95 -1.86 12.17
CA GLY A 260 12.17 -2.36 11.56
C GLY A 260 11.98 -3.54 10.61
N SER A 261 11.08 -4.48 10.88
CA SER A 261 10.76 -5.58 9.96
C SER A 261 10.06 -5.09 8.69
N THR A 262 9.16 -4.12 8.83
CA THR A 262 8.47 -3.48 7.71
C THR A 262 9.43 -2.64 6.87
N TRP A 263 10.38 -1.93 7.50
CA TRP A 263 11.47 -1.24 6.81
C TRP A 263 12.32 -2.21 5.97
N ALA A 264 12.68 -3.36 6.54
CA ALA A 264 13.44 -4.38 5.81
C ALA A 264 12.63 -4.94 4.62
N MET A 265 11.33 -5.19 4.83
CA MET A 265 10.40 -5.61 3.78
C MET A 265 10.29 -4.56 2.66
N ALA A 266 10.22 -3.27 2.98
CA ALA A 266 10.20 -2.19 2.00
C ALA A 266 11.45 -2.20 1.10
N ASN A 267 12.64 -2.33 1.71
CA ASN A 267 13.89 -2.40 0.95
C ASN A 267 13.96 -3.65 0.06
N MET A 268 13.56 -4.82 0.59
CA MET A 268 13.50 -6.04 -0.22
C MET A 268 12.54 -5.88 -1.40
N ASN A 269 11.37 -5.26 -1.18
CA ASN A 269 10.38 -5.04 -2.21
C ASN A 269 10.91 -4.11 -3.32
N MET A 270 11.57 -3.01 -2.95
CA MET A 270 12.23 -2.10 -3.90
C MET A 270 13.27 -2.83 -4.76
N ILE A 271 14.12 -3.65 -4.13
CA ILE A 271 15.16 -4.42 -4.82
C ILE A 271 14.57 -5.46 -5.79
N ILE A 272 13.48 -6.14 -5.38
CA ILE A 272 12.79 -7.12 -6.23
C ILE A 272 12.22 -6.46 -7.49
N HIS A 273 11.70 -5.25 -7.36
CA HIS A 273 11.19 -4.44 -8.48
C HIS A 273 12.29 -3.76 -9.30
N ASP A 274 13.56 -4.00 -8.98
CA ASP A 274 14.70 -3.34 -9.64
C ASP A 274 14.69 -1.81 -9.51
N MET A 275 14.14 -1.30 -8.43
CA MET A 275 13.99 0.12 -8.15
C MET A 275 15.00 0.59 -7.10
N GLU A 276 15.55 1.77 -7.30
CA GLU A 276 16.42 2.42 -6.33
C GLU A 276 15.62 3.43 -5.50
N GLY A 277 15.87 3.45 -4.19
CA GLY A 277 15.24 4.38 -3.28
C GLY A 277 15.95 4.43 -1.94
N LYS A 278 15.69 5.47 -1.18
CA LYS A 278 16.22 5.65 0.16
C LYS A 278 15.10 5.49 1.18
N ILE A 279 15.08 4.36 1.89
CA ILE A 279 14.12 4.09 2.95
C ILE A 279 14.82 4.20 4.31
N GLU A 280 14.40 5.18 5.11
CA GLU A 280 14.95 5.43 6.45
C GLU A 280 14.06 4.81 7.53
N ILE A 281 14.69 4.36 8.64
CA ILE A 281 13.97 3.83 9.80
C ILE A 281 13.79 4.90 10.87
N GLY A 282 12.58 5.04 11.40
CA GLY A 282 12.28 5.93 12.53
C GLY A 282 10.89 6.52 12.54
N ASP A 283 10.53 7.11 13.68
CA ASP A 283 9.27 7.82 13.88
C ASP A 283 9.29 9.16 13.13
N THR A 284 8.43 9.31 12.14
CA THR A 284 8.37 10.52 11.30
C THR A 284 7.96 11.77 12.07
N PHE A 285 7.09 11.65 13.08
CA PHE A 285 6.71 12.81 13.90
C PHE A 285 7.81 13.26 14.84
N ARG A 286 8.44 12.33 15.56
CA ARG A 286 9.46 12.64 16.57
C ARG A 286 10.86 12.76 16.00
N SER A 287 11.16 12.06 14.91
CA SER A 287 12.49 12.02 14.29
C SER A 287 12.41 11.90 12.77
N PRO A 288 11.87 12.90 12.06
CA PRO A 288 11.89 12.89 10.60
C PRO A 288 13.33 12.82 10.10
N LYS A 289 13.62 11.88 9.20
CA LYS A 289 14.97 11.57 8.72
C LYS A 289 15.43 12.41 7.55
N PHE A 290 14.49 12.81 6.71
CA PHE A 290 14.82 13.62 5.52
C PHE A 290 14.88 15.09 5.89
N ARG A 291 16.11 15.55 6.14
CA ARG A 291 16.44 16.93 6.53
C ARG A 291 17.63 17.42 5.72
N ASP A 292 17.61 18.69 5.39
CA ASP A 292 18.73 19.42 4.82
C ASP A 292 18.97 20.69 5.63
N SER A 293 20.19 20.85 6.14
CA SER A 293 20.63 22.04 6.89
C SER A 293 19.67 22.44 8.03
N GLY A 294 19.12 21.43 8.75
CA GLY A 294 18.21 21.62 9.88
C GLY A 294 16.76 21.89 9.52
N LYS A 295 16.41 21.86 8.23
CA LYS A 295 15.04 21.99 7.72
C LYS A 295 14.56 20.66 7.13
N LEU A 296 13.24 20.49 6.98
CA LEU A 296 12.70 19.37 6.23
C LEU A 296 13.17 19.44 4.77
N SER A 297 13.57 18.30 4.23
CA SER A 297 13.71 18.15 2.78
C SER A 297 12.35 18.32 2.11
N THR A 298 12.33 18.84 0.90
CA THR A 298 11.12 19.06 0.13
C THR A 298 11.11 18.24 -1.14
N PHE A 299 9.92 17.78 -1.54
CA PHE A 299 9.71 16.81 -2.60
C PHE A 299 8.67 17.30 -3.60
N ASP A 300 8.74 16.80 -4.84
CA ASP A 300 7.76 17.09 -5.90
C ASP A 300 6.40 16.45 -5.60
N ARG A 301 6.44 15.24 -5.06
CA ARG A 301 5.24 14.48 -4.71
C ARG A 301 5.40 13.86 -3.33
N VAL A 302 4.36 13.94 -2.52
CA VAL A 302 4.30 13.24 -1.23
C VAL A 302 3.05 12.38 -1.22
N ILE A 303 3.22 11.06 -0.99
CA ILE A 303 2.14 10.08 -1.08
C ILE A 303 2.16 9.19 0.15
N ALA A 304 1.01 8.95 0.80
CA ALA A 304 0.98 8.11 1.99
C ALA A 304 -0.39 7.45 2.25
N ASN A 305 -0.35 6.35 2.98
CA ASN A 305 -1.49 5.77 3.66
C ASN A 305 -1.14 5.56 5.14
N PRO A 306 -1.21 6.62 5.97
CA PRO A 306 -0.91 6.53 7.39
C PRO A 306 -1.95 5.68 8.14
N MET A 307 -1.59 5.22 9.33
CA MET A 307 -2.55 4.60 10.25
C MET A 307 -3.67 5.59 10.61
N TRP A 308 -4.91 5.22 10.35
CA TRP A 308 -6.07 6.07 10.61
C TRP A 308 -6.35 6.18 12.11
N ASN A 309 -6.83 7.36 12.53
CA ASN A 309 -7.20 7.64 13.92
C ASN A 309 -6.08 7.31 14.92
N GLN A 310 -4.82 7.45 14.53
CA GLN A 310 -3.67 7.20 15.39
C GLN A 310 -3.65 8.18 16.57
N ASN A 311 -3.60 7.66 17.79
CA ASN A 311 -3.68 8.45 19.03
C ASN A 311 -2.40 8.41 19.87
N TRP A 312 -1.25 8.14 19.25
CA TRP A 312 0.05 7.95 19.93
C TRP A 312 0.75 9.26 20.26
N TYR A 313 0.37 10.34 19.58
CA TYR A 313 1.03 11.63 19.71
C TYR A 313 0.30 12.54 20.69
N THR A 314 1.08 13.19 21.54
CA THR A 314 0.59 14.15 22.54
C THR A 314 0.67 15.57 21.99
N GLU A 315 0.03 16.53 22.69
CA GLU A 315 0.17 17.94 22.34
C GLU A 315 1.63 18.38 22.37
N GLN A 316 2.42 17.85 23.30
CA GLN A 316 3.85 18.16 23.43
C GLN A 316 4.67 17.69 22.21
N ASP A 317 4.29 16.58 21.56
CA ASP A 317 4.96 16.12 20.34
C ASP A 317 4.78 17.13 19.18
N TYR A 318 3.65 17.86 19.15
CA TYR A 318 3.39 18.90 18.16
C TYR A 318 4.01 20.26 18.54
N ASP A 319 3.90 20.65 19.82
CA ASP A 319 4.43 21.94 20.32
C ASP A 319 5.96 22.02 20.28
N ASN A 320 6.64 20.89 20.41
CA ASN A 320 8.11 20.79 20.32
C ASN A 320 8.63 20.76 18.86
N ASP A 321 7.78 20.99 17.86
CA ASP A 321 8.22 20.94 16.46
C ASP A 321 9.08 22.15 16.07
N GLU A 322 10.37 21.93 15.85
CA GLU A 322 11.31 22.93 15.37
C GLU A 322 11.36 23.06 13.85
N LEU A 323 10.62 22.22 13.11
CA LEU A 323 10.67 22.10 11.66
C LEU A 323 9.57 22.87 10.93
N GLY A 324 8.69 23.55 11.69
CA GLY A 324 7.61 24.36 11.13
C GLY A 324 6.48 23.57 10.47
N ARG A 325 6.32 22.29 10.82
CA ARG A 325 5.27 21.42 10.27
C ARG A 325 3.87 21.84 10.72
N PHE A 326 3.75 22.40 11.90
CA PHE A 326 2.50 22.82 12.55
C PHE A 326 2.45 24.33 12.68
N PRO A 327 2.20 25.08 11.59
CA PRO A 327 2.35 26.52 11.56
C PRO A 327 1.36 27.20 12.52
N GLN A 328 1.82 28.30 13.13
CA GLN A 328 0.99 29.11 13.99
C GLN A 328 -0.29 29.57 13.26
N GLY A 329 -1.44 29.43 13.91
CA GLY A 329 -2.76 29.70 13.31
C GLY A 329 -3.43 28.52 12.60
N ALA A 330 -2.68 27.44 12.25
CA ALA A 330 -3.30 26.18 11.87
C ALA A 330 -3.67 25.35 13.11
N GLY A 331 -2.85 25.44 14.15
CA GLY A 331 -2.89 24.52 15.27
C GLY A 331 -2.40 23.13 14.85
N PHE A 332 -2.78 22.14 15.61
CA PHE A 332 -2.52 20.72 15.34
C PHE A 332 -3.74 19.87 15.73
N PRO A 333 -3.90 18.65 15.19
CA PRO A 333 -5.02 17.81 15.55
C PRO A 333 -4.96 17.43 17.02
N GLY A 334 -6.11 17.15 17.62
CA GLY A 334 -6.19 16.73 19.01
C GLY A 334 -5.56 15.35 19.23
N LYS A 335 -5.42 14.97 20.51
CA LYS A 335 -4.86 13.68 20.95
C LYS A 335 -5.58 12.44 20.35
N GLN A 336 -6.79 12.58 19.84
CA GLN A 336 -7.61 11.44 19.40
C GLN A 336 -7.28 10.92 18.00
N SER A 337 -6.66 11.75 17.15
CA SER A 337 -6.33 11.37 15.78
C SER A 337 -5.20 12.23 15.24
N ALA A 338 -4.19 11.58 14.65
CA ALA A 338 -3.07 12.22 13.97
C ALA A 338 -3.34 12.50 12.47
N ASP A 339 -4.52 12.20 11.95
CA ASP A 339 -4.83 12.27 10.51
C ASP A 339 -4.40 13.61 9.90
N TRP A 340 -4.86 14.72 10.47
CA TRP A 340 -4.46 16.05 10.01
C TRP A 340 -3.02 16.44 10.36
N GLY A 341 -2.41 15.80 11.35
CA GLY A 341 -0.97 15.93 11.62
C GLY A 341 -0.12 15.35 10.49
N TRP A 342 -0.52 14.19 9.96
CA TRP A 342 0.09 13.61 8.76
C TRP A 342 -0.05 14.56 7.55
N VAL A 343 -1.25 15.11 7.34
CA VAL A 343 -1.47 16.10 6.26
C VAL A 343 -0.55 17.32 6.42
N GLN A 344 -0.38 17.84 7.64
CA GLN A 344 0.52 18.96 7.93
C GLN A 344 1.99 18.61 7.65
N HIS A 345 2.46 17.44 8.11
CA HIS A 345 3.81 16.97 7.82
C HIS A 345 4.06 16.84 6.31
N MET A 346 3.13 16.20 5.60
CA MET A 346 3.23 16.01 4.15
C MET A 346 3.24 17.35 3.41
N ALA A 347 2.38 18.29 3.80
CA ALA A 347 2.36 19.64 3.23
C ALA A 347 3.66 20.40 3.50
N ALA A 348 4.24 20.28 4.71
CA ALA A 348 5.53 20.89 5.04
C ALA A 348 6.70 20.30 4.22
N SER A 349 6.57 19.05 3.79
CA SER A 349 7.55 18.33 2.96
C SER A 349 7.38 18.57 1.45
N LEU A 350 6.53 19.49 1.01
CA LEU A 350 6.36 19.84 -0.41
C LEU A 350 7.30 20.97 -0.83
N ASN A 351 7.83 20.87 -2.04
CA ASN A 351 8.41 22.03 -2.73
C ASN A 351 7.30 22.99 -3.22
N GLU A 352 7.67 24.09 -3.90
CA GLU A 352 6.74 25.15 -4.30
C GLU A 352 5.65 24.71 -5.27
N ILE A 353 5.91 23.68 -6.08
CA ILE A 353 4.99 23.13 -7.10
C ILE A 353 4.48 21.73 -6.71
N GLY A 354 4.76 21.32 -5.48
CA GLY A 354 4.52 19.97 -5.03
C GLY A 354 3.04 19.64 -4.81
N ARG A 355 2.73 18.35 -4.88
CA ARG A 355 1.39 17.79 -4.63
C ARG A 355 1.43 16.68 -3.57
N VAL A 356 0.34 16.56 -2.82
CA VAL A 356 0.12 15.47 -1.84
C VAL A 356 -1.01 14.57 -2.33
N ALA A 357 -0.88 13.27 -2.09
CA ALA A 357 -2.00 12.32 -2.08
C ALA A 357 -1.95 11.51 -0.78
N VAL A 358 -3.02 11.52 0.00
CA VAL A 358 -3.07 10.79 1.27
C VAL A 358 -4.40 10.06 1.45
N VAL A 359 -4.31 8.82 1.94
CA VAL A 359 -5.48 8.03 2.34
C VAL A 359 -5.82 8.34 3.78
N LEU A 360 -7.06 8.68 4.07
CA LEU A 360 -7.52 8.98 5.43
C LEU A 360 -8.87 8.30 5.71
N ASP A 361 -9.21 8.20 7.00
CA ASP A 361 -10.56 7.90 7.44
C ASP A 361 -11.57 8.95 6.95
N THR A 362 -12.77 8.54 6.61
CA THR A 362 -13.84 9.44 6.13
C THR A 362 -14.15 10.58 7.09
N GLY A 363 -14.00 10.34 8.39
CA GLY A 363 -14.18 11.36 9.42
C GLY A 363 -13.24 12.55 9.30
N ALA A 364 -12.03 12.37 8.75
CA ALA A 364 -11.09 13.46 8.53
C ALA A 364 -11.67 14.58 7.67
N ALA A 365 -12.59 14.26 6.75
CA ALA A 365 -13.27 15.24 5.90
C ALA A 365 -14.36 16.06 6.62
N SER A 366 -14.91 15.57 7.75
CA SER A 366 -16.12 16.13 8.32
C SER A 366 -16.12 16.29 9.84
N ARG A 367 -15.19 15.63 10.60
CA ARG A 367 -15.17 15.73 12.07
C ARG A 367 -15.20 17.20 12.52
N GLY A 368 -16.11 17.50 13.45
CA GLY A 368 -16.33 18.85 13.99
C GLY A 368 -17.16 19.80 13.16
N SER A 369 -17.51 19.48 11.90
CA SER A 369 -18.41 20.30 11.08
C SER A 369 -19.86 20.21 11.59
N GLY A 370 -20.57 21.35 11.59
CA GLY A 370 -21.93 21.46 12.10
C GLY A 370 -22.06 21.54 13.63
N ASN A 371 -20.95 21.42 14.38
CA ASN A 371 -20.94 21.51 15.84
C ASN A 371 -20.54 22.92 16.31
N ALA A 372 -21.25 23.46 17.29
CA ALA A 372 -20.97 24.79 17.86
C ALA A 372 -19.64 24.86 18.64
N GLY A 373 -19.07 23.72 19.05
CA GLY A 373 -17.81 23.65 19.81
C GLY A 373 -16.56 23.78 18.94
N LYS A 374 -15.45 24.17 19.54
CA LYS A 374 -14.13 24.14 18.90
C LYS A 374 -13.70 22.67 18.71
N ASN A 375 -13.30 22.33 17.50
CA ASN A 375 -12.73 21.03 17.16
C ASN A 375 -11.35 21.24 16.49
N LYS A 376 -10.30 20.70 17.07
CA LYS A 376 -8.91 20.92 16.62
C LYS A 376 -8.70 20.45 15.16
N GLU A 377 -9.27 19.32 14.77
CA GLU A 377 -9.16 18.83 13.39
C GLU A 377 -9.88 19.75 12.40
N LYS A 378 -11.06 20.27 12.78
CA LYS A 378 -11.76 21.26 11.97
C LYS A 378 -10.93 22.53 11.78
N GLU A 379 -10.26 23.02 12.82
CA GLU A 379 -9.42 24.22 12.70
C GLU A 379 -8.23 24.00 11.75
N VAL A 380 -7.58 22.82 11.82
CA VAL A 380 -6.51 22.47 10.87
C VAL A 380 -7.07 22.39 9.44
N ARG A 381 -8.19 21.68 9.23
CA ARG A 381 -8.85 21.56 7.92
C ARG A 381 -9.25 22.92 7.36
N LYS A 382 -9.85 23.77 8.19
CA LYS A 382 -10.17 25.16 7.87
C LYS A 382 -8.94 25.91 7.36
N TRP A 383 -7.79 25.80 8.04
CA TRP A 383 -6.55 26.46 7.64
C TRP A 383 -6.13 26.08 6.21
N PHE A 384 -6.25 24.79 5.84
CA PHE A 384 -5.95 24.31 4.49
C PHE A 384 -6.96 24.79 3.44
N VAL A 385 -8.25 24.79 3.78
CA VAL A 385 -9.33 25.31 2.89
C VAL A 385 -9.13 26.80 2.62
N GLU A 386 -8.93 27.61 3.67
CA GLU A 386 -8.79 29.06 3.55
C GLU A 386 -7.59 29.47 2.70
N ARG A 387 -6.50 28.66 2.73
CA ARG A 387 -5.30 28.87 1.91
C ARG A 387 -5.37 28.26 0.52
N ASP A 388 -6.51 27.71 0.16
CA ASP A 388 -6.77 27.11 -1.14
C ASP A 388 -5.74 26.00 -1.51
N LEU A 389 -5.29 25.22 -0.50
CA LEU A 389 -4.31 24.16 -0.70
C LEU A 389 -4.95 22.83 -1.07
N ILE A 390 -6.22 22.61 -0.74
CA ILE A 390 -6.92 21.36 -1.06
C ILE A 390 -7.33 21.40 -2.54
N GLU A 391 -6.80 20.43 -3.32
CA GLU A 391 -7.15 20.25 -4.73
C GLU A 391 -8.44 19.49 -4.87
N GLY A 392 -8.60 18.40 -4.13
CA GLY A 392 -9.83 17.63 -4.17
C GLY A 392 -9.87 16.48 -3.16
N VAL A 393 -11.03 15.83 -3.10
CA VAL A 393 -11.29 14.68 -2.24
C VAL A 393 -12.06 13.62 -3.01
N ILE A 394 -11.65 12.36 -2.87
CA ILE A 394 -12.34 11.20 -3.44
C ILE A 394 -12.86 10.34 -2.30
N TYR A 395 -14.15 10.04 -2.30
CA TYR A 395 -14.78 9.08 -1.39
C TYR A 395 -14.70 7.69 -2.02
N LEU A 396 -14.06 6.74 -1.34
CA LEU A 396 -13.82 5.39 -1.84
C LEU A 396 -14.98 4.43 -1.52
N PRO A 397 -15.10 3.31 -2.24
CA PRO A 397 -16.02 2.24 -1.90
C PRO A 397 -15.76 1.63 -0.52
N GLU A 398 -16.81 1.05 0.06
CA GLU A 398 -16.70 0.25 1.28
C GLU A 398 -15.97 -1.07 1.03
N ASN A 399 -15.43 -1.64 2.11
CA ASN A 399 -14.83 -2.97 2.14
C ASN A 399 -13.67 -3.18 1.15
N LEU A 400 -12.89 -2.12 0.86
CA LEU A 400 -11.65 -2.21 0.08
C LEU A 400 -10.44 -2.55 0.96
N PHE A 401 -10.36 -1.95 2.15
CA PHE A 401 -9.20 -2.07 3.04
C PHE A 401 -9.26 -3.36 3.86
N TYR A 402 -8.10 -4.05 3.99
CA TYR A 402 -8.06 -5.38 4.61
C TYR A 402 -8.47 -5.38 6.08
N ASN A 403 -8.10 -4.35 6.83
CA ASN A 403 -8.31 -4.29 8.28
C ASN A 403 -9.64 -3.63 8.70
N THR A 404 -10.44 -3.17 7.75
CA THR A 404 -11.73 -2.53 8.04
C THR A 404 -12.71 -2.71 6.89
N SER A 405 -14.01 -2.70 7.19
CA SER A 405 -15.06 -2.59 6.17
C SER A 405 -15.40 -1.13 5.87
N ALA A 406 -14.95 -0.18 6.71
CA ALA A 406 -15.22 1.23 6.51
C ALA A 406 -14.57 1.75 5.23
N PRO A 407 -15.24 2.67 4.50
CA PRO A 407 -14.64 3.35 3.37
C PRO A 407 -13.54 4.32 3.83
N GLY A 408 -12.60 4.62 2.94
CA GLY A 408 -11.62 5.69 3.11
C GLY A 408 -11.92 6.88 2.22
N ILE A 409 -11.13 7.93 2.38
CA ILE A 409 -11.05 9.05 1.44
C ILE A 409 -9.62 9.20 0.93
N LEU A 410 -9.49 9.72 -0.30
CA LEU A 410 -8.23 10.24 -0.80
C LEU A 410 -8.30 11.77 -0.75
N LEU A 411 -7.37 12.38 -0.02
CA LEU A 411 -7.22 13.83 0.03
C LEU A 411 -6.03 14.24 -0.82
N PHE A 412 -6.23 15.23 -1.69
CA PHE A 412 -5.18 15.78 -2.54
C PHE A 412 -4.93 17.25 -2.18
N LEU A 413 -3.64 17.58 -2.04
CA LEU A 413 -3.17 18.96 -1.90
C LEU A 413 -2.34 19.35 -3.12
N ASN A 414 -2.40 20.62 -3.50
CA ASN A 414 -1.61 21.19 -4.58
C ASN A 414 -1.17 22.61 -4.23
N ARG A 415 0.15 22.84 -4.15
CA ARG A 415 0.71 24.17 -3.89
C ARG A 415 0.64 25.10 -5.10
N ALA A 416 0.58 24.53 -6.30
CA ALA A 416 0.57 25.27 -7.55
C ALA A 416 -0.70 25.01 -8.36
N LYS A 417 -1.88 25.14 -7.73
CA LYS A 417 -3.17 25.00 -8.43
C LYS A 417 -3.23 25.93 -9.64
N PRO A 418 -3.62 25.42 -10.82
CA PRO A 418 -3.87 26.24 -12.00
C PRO A 418 -4.90 27.34 -11.69
N LYS A 419 -4.83 28.45 -12.43
CA LYS A 419 -5.67 29.62 -12.19
C LYS A 419 -7.18 29.28 -12.22
N GLU A 420 -7.59 28.41 -13.12
CA GLU A 420 -8.96 27.94 -13.30
C GLU A 420 -9.45 27.04 -12.17
N GLN A 421 -8.56 26.48 -11.36
CA GLN A 421 -8.88 25.62 -10.22
C GLN A 421 -8.81 26.34 -8.87
N LYS A 422 -8.33 27.59 -8.86
CA LYS A 422 -8.24 28.37 -7.62
C LYS A 422 -9.62 28.63 -7.02
N GLU A 423 -9.65 28.65 -5.68
CA GLU A 423 -10.88 28.85 -4.87
C GLU A 423 -11.94 27.76 -5.09
N ARG A 424 -11.53 26.58 -5.60
CA ARG A 424 -12.41 25.44 -5.90
C ARG A 424 -11.80 24.15 -5.41
N LEU A 425 -12.66 23.18 -5.09
CA LEU A 425 -12.29 21.80 -4.79
C LEU A 425 -12.98 20.88 -5.79
N PHE A 426 -12.26 19.86 -6.27
CA PHE A 426 -12.85 18.82 -7.09
C PHE A 426 -13.19 17.61 -6.23
N LEU A 427 -14.47 17.25 -6.16
CA LEU A 427 -14.97 16.17 -5.33
C LEU A 427 -15.44 15.00 -6.21
N ILE A 428 -15.07 13.77 -5.82
CA ILE A 428 -15.54 12.54 -6.46
C ILE A 428 -16.17 11.63 -5.41
N ASN A 429 -17.39 11.18 -5.67
CA ASN A 429 -18.02 10.11 -4.90
C ASN A 429 -17.91 8.80 -5.69
N ALA A 430 -16.85 8.04 -5.42
CA ALA A 430 -16.57 6.76 -6.07
C ALA A 430 -17.16 5.56 -5.30
N SER A 431 -18.07 5.77 -4.32
CA SER A 431 -18.62 4.72 -3.47
C SER A 431 -19.24 3.54 -4.24
N MET A 432 -19.69 3.79 -5.48
CA MET A 432 -20.30 2.78 -6.36
C MET A 432 -19.33 2.21 -7.40
N VAL A 433 -18.05 2.63 -7.40
CA VAL A 433 -17.05 2.20 -8.40
C VAL A 433 -16.29 1.00 -7.87
N PHE A 434 -16.97 -0.15 -7.76
CA PHE A 434 -16.34 -1.39 -7.32
C PHE A 434 -17.01 -2.62 -7.94
N ALA A 435 -16.31 -3.74 -7.94
CA ALA A 435 -16.84 -5.06 -8.13
C ALA A 435 -16.80 -5.82 -6.79
N LYS A 436 -17.80 -6.66 -6.57
CA LYS A 436 -17.83 -7.53 -5.37
C LYS A 436 -16.76 -8.59 -5.46
N GLY A 437 -16.01 -8.78 -4.38
CA GLY A 437 -15.03 -9.83 -4.19
C GLY A 437 -15.24 -10.53 -2.86
N ASP A 438 -14.51 -11.61 -2.62
CA ASP A 438 -14.49 -12.36 -1.38
C ASP A 438 -13.03 -12.51 -0.91
N PRO A 439 -12.65 -12.05 0.27
CA PRO A 439 -13.46 -11.37 1.30
C PRO A 439 -13.63 -9.85 1.10
N LYS A 440 -12.97 -9.25 0.11
CA LYS A 440 -12.93 -7.79 -0.08
C LYS A 440 -13.44 -7.38 -1.46
N ASN A 441 -14.11 -6.22 -1.51
CA ASN A 441 -14.41 -5.56 -2.77
C ASN A 441 -13.11 -5.10 -3.45
N TYR A 442 -13.15 -4.85 -4.75
CA TYR A 442 -12.02 -4.33 -5.52
C TYR A 442 -12.49 -3.36 -6.60
N MET A 443 -11.61 -2.45 -7.01
CA MET A 443 -11.86 -1.60 -8.17
C MET A 443 -11.24 -2.23 -9.42
N THR A 444 -12.02 -2.25 -10.51
CA THR A 444 -11.51 -2.71 -11.81
C THR A 444 -10.57 -1.68 -12.42
N GLU A 445 -9.72 -2.08 -13.38
CA GLU A 445 -8.85 -1.14 -14.11
C GLU A 445 -9.66 0.00 -14.75
N GLN A 446 -10.84 -0.30 -15.31
CA GLN A 446 -11.75 0.72 -15.85
C GLN A 446 -12.23 1.71 -14.78
N GLY A 447 -12.50 1.20 -13.56
CA GLY A 447 -12.89 2.04 -12.42
C GLY A 447 -11.74 2.96 -11.99
N ILE A 448 -10.53 2.43 -11.92
CA ILE A 448 -9.31 3.19 -11.61
C ILE A 448 -9.10 4.31 -12.63
N ASP A 449 -9.15 3.98 -13.93
CA ASP A 449 -8.95 4.94 -15.01
C ASP A 449 -10.05 6.00 -15.06
N ARG A 450 -11.31 5.62 -14.80
CA ARG A 450 -12.43 6.57 -14.71
C ARG A 450 -12.18 7.62 -13.62
N ILE A 451 -11.82 7.18 -12.40
CA ILE A 451 -11.56 8.07 -11.28
C ILE A 451 -10.37 8.98 -11.60
N ALA A 452 -9.24 8.41 -12.04
CA ALA A 452 -8.03 9.17 -12.33
C ALA A 452 -8.25 10.19 -13.46
N THR A 453 -8.90 9.78 -14.57
CA THR A 453 -9.20 10.64 -15.71
C THR A 453 -10.15 11.77 -15.32
N ALA A 454 -11.20 11.49 -14.56
CA ALA A 454 -12.12 12.52 -14.09
C ALA A 454 -11.41 13.54 -13.21
N PHE A 455 -10.53 13.09 -12.30
CA PHE A 455 -9.78 13.97 -11.40
C PHE A 455 -8.77 14.85 -12.17
N LEU A 456 -7.98 14.27 -13.05
CA LEU A 456 -6.95 15.00 -13.81
C LEU A 456 -7.57 16.06 -14.74
N ASN A 457 -8.73 15.77 -15.33
CA ASN A 457 -9.41 16.67 -16.26
C ASN A 457 -10.46 17.57 -15.58
N TRP A 458 -10.67 17.48 -14.28
CA TRP A 458 -11.71 18.19 -13.55
C TRP A 458 -13.10 18.03 -14.19
N LYS A 459 -13.38 16.81 -14.66
CA LYS A 459 -14.61 16.51 -15.42
C LYS A 459 -15.77 16.25 -14.47
N GLU A 460 -16.77 17.15 -14.47
CA GLU A 460 -18.01 16.92 -13.74
C GLU A 460 -18.85 15.82 -14.41
N GLU A 461 -19.42 14.98 -13.58
CA GLU A 461 -20.31 13.89 -13.97
C GLU A 461 -21.39 13.71 -12.92
N GLU A 462 -22.65 13.68 -13.35
CA GLU A 462 -23.80 13.53 -12.45
C GLU A 462 -23.65 12.30 -11.55
N LYS A 463 -23.98 12.43 -10.25
CA LYS A 463 -23.90 11.38 -9.22
C LYS A 463 -22.48 10.82 -8.96
N PHE A 464 -21.44 11.38 -9.61
CA PHE A 464 -20.09 10.89 -9.50
C PHE A 464 -19.08 11.97 -9.12
N SER A 465 -19.04 13.10 -9.84
CA SER A 465 -18.03 14.13 -9.61
C SER A 465 -18.59 15.54 -9.71
N ARG A 466 -18.04 16.47 -8.91
CA ARG A 466 -18.51 17.85 -8.85
C ARG A 466 -17.38 18.81 -8.48
N ILE A 467 -17.39 19.99 -9.13
CA ILE A 467 -16.61 21.14 -8.73
C ILE A 467 -17.40 21.91 -7.68
N VAL A 468 -16.76 22.17 -6.54
CA VAL A 468 -17.39 22.89 -5.42
C VAL A 468 -16.60 24.16 -5.11
N GLU A 469 -17.28 25.29 -5.09
CA GLU A 469 -16.66 26.58 -4.74
C GLU A 469 -16.25 26.59 -3.26
N LYS A 470 -15.11 27.20 -2.95
CA LYS A 470 -14.61 27.34 -1.57
C LYS A 470 -15.64 28.01 -0.66
N SER A 471 -16.39 28.97 -1.18
CA SER A 471 -17.48 29.64 -0.45
C SER A 471 -18.56 28.67 0.04
N ASP A 472 -18.85 27.61 -0.72
CA ASP A 472 -19.84 26.61 -0.33
C ASP A 472 -19.26 25.62 0.71
N ILE A 473 -17.96 25.32 0.63
CA ILE A 473 -17.25 24.58 1.68
C ILE A 473 -17.31 25.36 3.01
N ILE A 474 -17.06 26.67 2.99
CA ILE A 474 -17.14 27.54 4.18
C ILE A 474 -18.56 27.56 4.75
N LYS A 475 -19.59 27.72 3.92
CA LYS A 475 -21.00 27.67 4.34
C LYS A 475 -21.39 26.32 4.98
N ASN A 476 -20.75 25.23 4.56
CA ASN A 476 -20.93 23.90 5.13
C ASN A 476 -19.94 23.62 6.30
N ASP A 477 -19.46 24.65 6.97
CA ASP A 477 -18.59 24.59 8.14
C ASP A 477 -17.34 23.72 7.86
N TYR A 478 -16.68 23.99 6.73
CA TYR A 478 -15.47 23.32 6.27
C TYR A 478 -15.60 21.79 6.11
N ASN A 479 -16.81 21.28 5.88
CA ASN A 479 -17.01 19.90 5.50
C ASN A 479 -16.59 19.70 4.03
N ILE A 480 -15.58 18.84 3.80
CA ILE A 480 -15.05 18.53 2.47
C ILE A 480 -15.40 17.11 2.00
N SER A 481 -16.33 16.44 2.69
CA SER A 481 -16.74 15.07 2.33
C SER A 481 -17.52 15.07 1.00
N PRO A 482 -17.11 14.30 -0.01
CA PRO A 482 -17.85 14.20 -1.28
C PRO A 482 -19.32 13.80 -1.11
N SER A 483 -19.63 12.93 -0.15
CA SER A 483 -21.00 12.49 0.13
C SER A 483 -21.95 13.62 0.55
N ARG A 484 -21.41 14.77 1.00
CA ARG A 484 -22.19 15.96 1.34
C ARG A 484 -22.70 16.70 0.10
N TYR A 485 -21.97 16.62 -1.02
CA TYR A 485 -22.20 17.41 -2.23
C TYR A 485 -22.67 16.57 -3.41
N ILE A 486 -22.46 15.26 -3.38
CA ILE A 486 -22.76 14.34 -4.47
C ILE A 486 -23.57 13.17 -3.92
N HIS A 487 -24.85 13.11 -4.28
CA HIS A 487 -25.76 12.03 -3.93
C HIS A 487 -25.75 10.99 -5.04
N THR A 488 -25.44 9.72 -4.71
CA THR A 488 -25.38 8.61 -5.66
C THR A 488 -26.72 7.95 -5.90
N ALA A 489 -27.67 8.06 -4.94
CA ALA A 489 -29.04 7.59 -5.09
C ALA A 489 -29.88 8.59 -5.88
N ASP A 490 -30.92 8.11 -6.56
CA ASP A 490 -31.96 8.97 -7.08
C ASP A 490 -32.61 9.73 -5.91
N ALA A 491 -33.04 10.98 -6.16
CA ALA A 491 -33.80 11.70 -5.16
C ALA A 491 -35.01 10.84 -4.76
N GLU A 492 -35.08 10.45 -3.50
CA GLU A 492 -36.29 9.82 -3.00
C GLU A 492 -37.44 10.78 -3.28
N VAL A 493 -38.40 10.31 -4.06
CA VAL A 493 -39.65 11.01 -4.21
C VAL A 493 -40.33 10.88 -2.85
N TYR A 494 -40.11 11.87 -1.98
CA TYR A 494 -40.75 11.90 -0.69
C TYR A 494 -42.25 11.95 -0.93
N ARG A 495 -42.98 10.98 -0.42
CA ARG A 495 -44.44 11.02 -0.38
C ARG A 495 -44.87 12.28 0.38
N PRO A 496 -45.88 12.99 -0.09
CA PRO A 496 -46.40 14.15 0.63
C PRO A 496 -46.64 13.83 2.11
N LEU A 497 -46.25 14.72 3.00
CA LEU A 497 -46.35 14.50 4.45
C LEU A 497 -47.79 14.15 4.87
N GLY A 498 -48.80 14.70 4.16
CA GLY A 498 -50.22 14.39 4.34
C GLY A 498 -50.55 12.92 4.12
N GLU A 499 -50.02 12.30 3.04
CA GLU A 499 -50.24 10.88 2.74
C GLU A 499 -49.61 9.96 3.79
N ILE A 500 -48.42 10.33 4.31
CA ILE A 500 -47.73 9.56 5.37
C ILE A 500 -48.52 9.66 6.67
N ILE A 501 -49.10 10.82 7.01
CA ILE A 501 -49.90 11.02 8.21
C ILE A 501 -51.21 10.23 8.10
N GLU A 502 -51.89 10.25 6.96
CA GLU A 502 -53.11 9.47 6.72
C GLU A 502 -52.86 7.95 6.88
N GLU A 503 -51.79 7.46 6.26
CA GLU A 503 -51.40 6.04 6.38
C GLU A 503 -51.05 5.64 7.84
N LEU A 504 -50.37 6.54 8.57
CA LEU A 504 -50.04 6.35 9.98
C LEU A 504 -51.30 6.32 10.87
N ASP A 505 -52.29 7.10 10.57
CA ASP A 505 -53.56 7.11 11.30
C ASP A 505 -54.41 5.86 10.99
N ILE A 506 -54.40 5.38 9.74
CA ILE A 506 -55.04 4.12 9.36
C ILE A 506 -54.37 2.95 10.09
N LEU A 507 -53.03 2.88 10.07
CA LEU A 507 -52.27 1.83 10.76
C LEU A 507 -52.47 1.84 12.29
N LYS A 508 -52.62 3.02 12.91
CA LYS A 508 -52.97 3.17 14.33
C LYS A 508 -54.35 2.62 14.63
N ALA A 509 -55.32 2.89 13.77
CA ALA A 509 -56.69 2.39 13.92
C ALA A 509 -56.71 0.86 13.82
N GLU A 510 -56.05 0.26 12.82
CA GLU A 510 -55.92 -1.20 12.66
C GLU A 510 -55.20 -1.85 13.83
N ALA A 511 -54.11 -1.25 14.33
CA ALA A 511 -53.39 -1.69 15.51
C ALA A 511 -54.30 -1.67 16.77
N GLY A 512 -55.16 -0.63 16.90
CA GLY A 512 -56.13 -0.51 17.95
C GLY A 512 -57.20 -1.65 17.93
N GLU A 513 -57.73 -1.96 16.75
CA GLU A 513 -58.67 -3.04 16.55
C GLU A 513 -58.02 -4.41 16.84
N THR A 514 -56.79 -4.62 16.33
CA THR A 514 -56.06 -5.86 16.55
C THR A 514 -55.75 -6.08 18.03
N ASN A 515 -55.35 -5.04 18.75
CA ASN A 515 -55.12 -5.05 20.18
C ASN A 515 -56.41 -5.40 20.98
N THR A 516 -57.56 -4.86 20.53
CA THR A 516 -58.83 -5.14 21.12
C THR A 516 -59.24 -6.61 20.94
N LYS A 517 -59.07 -7.14 19.73
CA LYS A 517 -59.28 -8.56 19.41
C LYS A 517 -58.33 -9.49 20.21
N LEU A 518 -57.08 -9.11 20.32
CA LEU A 518 -56.08 -9.85 21.12
C LEU A 518 -56.47 -9.90 22.59
N ARG A 519 -56.83 -8.76 23.18
CA ARG A 519 -57.31 -8.70 24.59
C ARG A 519 -58.55 -9.54 24.83
N ALA A 520 -59.47 -9.59 23.86
CA ALA A 520 -60.67 -10.42 23.95
C ALA A 520 -60.35 -11.92 23.93
N VAL A 521 -59.34 -12.34 23.15
CA VAL A 521 -58.82 -13.72 23.11
C VAL A 521 -58.07 -14.07 24.41
N LEU A 522 -57.19 -13.19 24.88
CA LEU A 522 -56.46 -13.39 26.14
C LEU A 522 -57.41 -13.53 27.32
N LYS A 523 -58.43 -12.71 27.39
CA LYS A 523 -59.51 -12.80 28.43
C LYS A 523 -60.25 -14.13 28.37
N LYS A 524 -60.46 -14.73 27.18
CA LYS A 524 -61.07 -16.07 27.03
C LYS A 524 -60.15 -17.20 27.46
N LEU A 525 -58.84 -16.96 27.39
CA LEU A 525 -57.81 -17.91 27.82
C LEU A 525 -57.41 -17.78 29.30
N GLY A 526 -58.04 -16.84 30.04
CA GLY A 526 -57.80 -16.64 31.47
C GLY A 526 -56.49 -15.91 31.80
N VAL A 527 -55.96 -15.16 30.85
CA VAL A 527 -54.75 -14.32 31.01
C VAL A 527 -55.16 -12.84 31.05
#